data_d56bc11baabefaf93747918b5b6c9ca4
#
_entry.id   d56bc11baabefaf93747918b5b6c9ca4
#
_cell.length_a   1.000
_cell.length_b   1.000
_cell.length_c   1.000
_cell.angle_alpha   90.00
_cell.angle_beta   90.00
_cell.angle_gamma   90.00
#
_symmetry.space_group_name_H-M   'P 1'
#
loop_
_entity.id
_entity.type
_entity.pdbx_description
1 polymer ?
#
loop_
_entity_poly.entity_id
_entity_poly.type
_entity_poly.pdbx_seq_one_letter_code
_entity_poly.pdbx_strand_id
1 'polypeptide(L)'
;MFLIDQKIEFFMTGLDGFVENGFCELGPIIDGKKCESLLNKVVQTREFSSKLFLSKEEFLKNPEFRDKNPKKGKNNLAEKLDLDLIEKNTIIQESMEKVLGPNYKILLKKFIVSVPLQWIPDWIKEDTKGIALTNLGPYIRPEYSDMTYFIGVDFHQDLIDYKEKTANFVTLYVYLDDVDVNMSPLVLSPRSHIFGADTFPHNISISDDQNSIEYNNKKGRSEKFELKTIIGKKGSVNFWTAFTLH
;
A
#
# COMPACT_ATOMS: atom_id res chain seq x y z
N MET A 1 30.00 24.60 -9.71
CA MET A 1 30.12 23.37 -10.49
C MET A 1 28.97 22.47 -10.08
N PHE A 2 28.11 22.18 -10.99
CA PHE A 2 26.70 21.82 -10.82
C PHE A 2 26.50 20.40 -10.35
N LEU A 3 26.04 20.18 -9.09
CA LEU A 3 25.57 18.91 -8.55
C LEU A 3 24.03 18.71 -8.72
N ILE A 4 23.39 19.60 -9.48
CA ILE A 4 21.94 19.59 -9.71
C ILE A 4 21.54 18.61 -10.83
N ASP A 5 22.37 18.39 -11.83
CA ASP A 5 22.01 17.62 -13.03
C ASP A 5 21.89 16.10 -12.80
N GLN A 6 22.72 15.50 -11.96
CA GLN A 6 22.68 14.04 -11.78
C GLN A 6 21.43 13.53 -11.05
N LYS A 7 20.85 14.31 -10.14
CA LYS A 7 19.58 13.93 -9.49
C LYS A 7 18.41 14.01 -10.45
N ILE A 8 18.37 15.05 -11.29
CA ILE A 8 17.29 15.24 -12.27
C ILE A 8 17.32 14.17 -13.36
N GLU A 9 18.51 13.78 -13.86
CA GLU A 9 18.63 12.68 -14.82
C GLU A 9 18.21 11.33 -14.23
N PHE A 10 18.56 11.02 -12.98
CA PHE A 10 18.13 9.80 -12.30
C PHE A 10 16.60 9.75 -12.13
N PHE A 11 15.96 10.89 -11.84
CA PHE A 11 14.50 11.00 -11.76
C PHE A 11 13.80 10.83 -13.10
N MET A 12 14.38 11.37 -14.16
CA MET A 12 13.81 11.26 -15.52
C MET A 12 13.78 9.79 -15.97
N THR A 13 14.87 9.05 -15.75
CA THR A 13 14.94 7.61 -16.08
C THR A 13 13.97 6.75 -15.28
N GLY A 14 13.68 7.10 -14.01
CA GLY A 14 12.71 6.38 -13.18
C GLY A 14 11.26 6.51 -13.68
N LEU A 15 10.89 7.70 -14.15
CA LEU A 15 9.54 7.95 -14.67
C LEU A 15 9.31 7.37 -16.07
N ASP A 16 10.35 7.26 -16.89
CA ASP A 16 10.24 6.58 -18.19
C ASP A 16 9.93 5.08 -18.00
N GLY A 17 10.50 4.45 -16.95
CA GLY A 17 10.17 3.08 -16.57
C GLY A 17 8.74 2.87 -16.04
N PHE A 18 8.05 3.93 -15.61
CA PHE A 18 6.69 3.84 -15.11
C PHE A 18 5.70 3.38 -16.19
N VAL A 19 5.79 3.91 -17.40
CA VAL A 19 4.91 3.53 -18.51
C VAL A 19 5.13 2.06 -18.90
N GLU A 20 6.39 1.62 -18.88
CA GLU A 20 6.75 0.24 -19.25
C GLU A 20 6.39 -0.76 -18.14
N ASN A 21 6.71 -0.45 -16.89
CA ASN A 21 6.63 -1.39 -15.77
C ASN A 21 5.36 -1.26 -14.92
N GLY A 22 4.64 -0.14 -15.03
CA GLY A 22 3.42 0.14 -14.26
C GLY A 22 3.71 0.63 -12.83
N PHE A 23 4.97 0.86 -12.46
CA PHE A 23 5.37 1.39 -11.16
C PHE A 23 6.67 2.19 -11.26
N CYS A 24 6.96 2.97 -10.21
CA CYS A 24 8.17 3.77 -10.08
C CYS A 24 8.67 3.76 -8.63
N GLU A 25 9.98 3.66 -8.47
CA GLU A 25 10.70 3.80 -7.20
C GLU A 25 11.46 5.13 -7.23
N LEU A 26 11.05 6.09 -6.42
CA LEU A 26 11.76 7.36 -6.27
C LEU A 26 12.91 7.27 -5.25
N GLY A 27 12.96 6.17 -4.48
CA GLY A 27 13.93 6.02 -3.40
C GLY A 27 13.67 6.94 -2.20
N PRO A 28 14.66 7.13 -1.31
CA PRO A 28 14.53 7.87 -0.06
C PRO A 28 14.59 9.39 -0.29
N ILE A 29 13.55 9.95 -0.87
CA ILE A 29 13.44 11.39 -1.20
C ILE A 29 12.87 12.23 -0.06
N ILE A 30 12.33 11.60 0.98
CA ILE A 30 11.85 12.29 2.17
C ILE A 30 12.90 12.14 3.27
N ASP A 31 13.11 13.20 4.04
CA ASP A 31 14.05 13.20 5.18
C ASP A 31 13.65 12.14 6.20
N GLY A 32 14.55 11.18 6.46
CA GLY A 32 14.30 10.06 7.37
C GLY A 32 14.01 10.48 8.81
N LYS A 33 14.58 11.60 9.30
CA LYS A 33 14.29 12.12 10.65
C LYS A 33 12.86 12.67 10.73
N LYS A 34 12.35 13.25 9.64
CA LYS A 34 10.96 13.70 9.58
C LYS A 34 10.01 12.51 9.56
N CYS A 35 10.34 11.44 8.82
CA CYS A 35 9.59 10.19 8.84
C CYS A 35 9.56 9.58 10.25
N GLU A 36 10.69 9.49 10.92
CA GLU A 36 10.81 9.01 12.29
C GLU A 36 9.99 9.86 13.28
N SER A 37 10.03 11.19 13.15
CA SER A 37 9.23 12.09 13.99
C SER A 37 7.72 11.86 13.77
N LEU A 38 7.29 11.67 12.54
CA LEU A 38 5.88 11.35 12.21
C LEU A 38 5.49 9.99 12.79
N LEU A 39 6.31 8.96 12.59
CA LEU A 39 6.08 7.62 13.12
C LEU A 39 5.98 7.63 14.65
N ASN A 40 6.88 8.32 15.34
CA ASN A 40 6.88 8.44 16.78
C ASN A 40 5.60 9.08 17.33
N LYS A 41 5.04 10.10 16.66
CA LYS A 41 3.73 10.68 17.03
C LYS A 41 2.60 9.64 16.96
N VAL A 42 2.66 8.74 15.99
CA VAL A 42 1.67 7.68 15.84
C VAL A 42 1.85 6.62 16.92
N VAL A 43 3.08 6.15 17.13
CA VAL A 43 3.40 5.11 18.11
C VAL A 43 3.08 5.54 19.53
N GLN A 44 3.27 6.81 19.88
CA GLN A 44 2.94 7.36 21.21
C GLN A 44 1.44 7.38 21.51
N THR A 45 0.59 7.33 20.50
CA THR A 45 -0.86 7.50 20.65
C THR A 45 -1.68 6.29 20.19
N ARG A 46 -1.03 5.24 19.73
CA ARG A 46 -1.67 4.04 19.19
C ARG A 46 -1.06 2.78 19.79
N GLU A 47 -1.86 1.74 19.86
CA GLU A 47 -1.42 0.43 20.33
C GLU A 47 -0.73 -0.36 19.20
N PHE A 48 0.42 -0.93 19.50
CA PHE A 48 1.20 -1.78 18.60
C PHE A 48 1.58 -3.09 19.29
N SER A 49 0.57 -3.83 19.72
CA SER A 49 0.70 -5.17 20.30
C SER A 49 -0.59 -5.97 20.09
N SER A 50 -0.67 -7.15 20.68
CA SER A 50 -1.91 -7.96 20.66
C SER A 50 -3.13 -7.29 21.30
N LYS A 51 -2.94 -6.24 22.11
CA LYS A 51 -4.01 -5.44 22.72
C LYS A 51 -4.80 -4.60 21.71
N LEU A 52 -4.25 -4.47 20.49
CA LEU A 52 -4.92 -3.84 19.36
C LEU A 52 -6.28 -4.49 19.04
N PHE A 53 -6.41 -5.79 19.30
CA PHE A 53 -7.56 -6.58 18.87
C PHE A 53 -8.66 -6.67 19.91
N LEU A 54 -9.88 -6.82 19.43
CA LEU A 54 -11.03 -7.24 20.23
C LEU A 54 -10.82 -8.69 20.72
N SER A 55 -11.34 -9.02 21.89
CA SER A 55 -11.56 -10.42 22.25
C SER A 55 -12.69 -11.00 21.40
N LYS A 56 -12.77 -12.33 21.30
CA LYS A 56 -13.86 -13.01 20.58
C LYS A 56 -15.24 -12.65 21.17
N GLU A 57 -15.32 -12.50 22.48
CA GLU A 57 -16.54 -12.11 23.18
C GLU A 57 -16.96 -10.68 22.84
N GLU A 58 -16.02 -9.71 22.86
CA GLU A 58 -16.28 -8.33 22.47
C GLU A 58 -16.73 -8.22 21.02
N PHE A 59 -16.08 -8.96 20.11
CA PHE A 59 -16.42 -9.00 18.69
C PHE A 59 -17.83 -9.54 18.43
N LEU A 60 -18.25 -10.57 19.16
CA LEU A 60 -19.58 -11.17 19.01
C LEU A 60 -20.69 -10.28 19.61
N LYS A 61 -20.41 -9.62 20.74
CA LYS A 61 -21.38 -8.77 21.42
C LYS A 61 -21.60 -7.39 20.74
N ASN A 62 -20.62 -6.92 19.97
CA ASN A 62 -20.64 -5.57 19.41
C ASN A 62 -20.51 -5.62 17.87
N PRO A 63 -21.54 -6.08 17.14
CA PRO A 63 -21.50 -6.19 15.69
C PRO A 63 -21.24 -4.85 14.98
N GLU A 64 -21.56 -3.71 15.64
CA GLU A 64 -21.27 -2.37 15.14
C GLU A 64 -19.77 -2.03 15.05
N PHE A 65 -18.89 -2.82 15.70
CA PHE A 65 -17.45 -2.64 15.60
C PHE A 65 -16.87 -3.21 14.31
N ARG A 66 -17.59 -4.11 13.63
CA ARG A 66 -17.09 -4.84 12.45
C ARG A 66 -16.86 -3.97 11.21
N ASP A 67 -17.53 -2.83 11.11
CA ASP A 67 -17.45 -1.92 9.94
C ASP A 67 -16.52 -0.73 10.17
N LYS A 68 -15.69 -0.75 11.21
CA LYS A 68 -14.83 0.38 11.57
C LYS A 68 -13.50 0.34 10.83
N ASN A 69 -13.50 0.87 9.62
CA ASN A 69 -12.28 1.17 8.88
C ASN A 69 -12.13 2.70 8.71
N PRO A 70 -10.90 3.20 8.51
CA PRO A 70 -10.67 4.60 8.17
C PRO A 70 -11.47 4.99 6.93
N LYS A 71 -12.23 6.09 7.03
CA LYS A 71 -13.01 6.63 5.91
C LYS A 71 -12.70 8.11 5.76
N LYS A 72 -12.69 8.57 4.53
CA LYS A 72 -12.50 10.00 4.21
C LYS A 72 -13.51 10.85 4.98
N GLY A 73 -13.03 11.92 5.61
CA GLY A 73 -13.86 12.85 6.38
C GLY A 73 -14.46 12.29 7.67
N LYS A 74 -14.01 11.13 8.13
CA LYS A 74 -14.48 10.49 9.37
C LYS A 74 -13.30 10.13 10.27
N ASN A 75 -13.20 8.86 10.68
CA ASN A 75 -12.15 8.39 11.54
C ASN A 75 -10.95 7.96 10.70
N ASN A 76 -10.05 8.89 10.38
CA ASN A 76 -8.87 8.65 9.56
C ASN A 76 -7.69 9.42 10.14
N LEU A 77 -6.71 8.70 10.66
CA LEU A 77 -5.52 9.29 11.26
C LEU A 77 -4.72 10.14 10.26
N ALA A 78 -4.59 9.69 9.02
CA ALA A 78 -3.84 10.40 7.99
C ALA A 78 -4.44 11.78 7.65
N GLU A 79 -5.71 12.03 7.97
CA GLU A 79 -6.34 13.34 7.80
C GLU A 79 -6.11 14.26 9.01
N LYS A 80 -5.66 13.72 10.15
CA LYS A 80 -5.40 14.45 11.39
C LYS A 80 -3.92 14.79 11.57
N LEU A 81 -3.05 14.22 10.75
CA LEU A 81 -1.61 14.43 10.81
C LEU A 81 -1.19 15.52 9.81
N ASP A 82 -0.12 16.24 10.18
CA ASP A 82 0.59 17.08 9.22
C ASP A 82 1.44 16.21 8.31
N LEU A 83 1.02 16.12 7.06
CA LEU A 83 1.68 15.34 6.00
C LEU A 83 2.39 16.25 4.96
N ASP A 84 2.66 17.49 5.29
CA ASP A 84 3.35 18.46 4.41
C ASP A 84 4.68 17.92 3.87
N LEU A 85 5.38 17.09 4.66
CA LEU A 85 6.62 16.44 4.22
C LEU A 85 6.42 15.51 2.99
N ILE A 86 5.20 15.06 2.74
CA ILE A 86 4.80 14.24 1.59
C ILE A 86 4.08 15.13 0.57
N GLU A 87 3.02 15.81 1.00
CA GLU A 87 2.11 16.55 0.10
C GLU A 87 2.75 17.76 -0.55
N LYS A 88 3.73 18.39 0.13
CA LYS A 88 4.50 19.54 -0.39
C LYS A 88 5.90 19.17 -0.88
N ASN A 89 6.22 17.89 -0.97
CA ASN A 89 7.49 17.46 -1.55
C ASN A 89 7.48 17.71 -3.05
N THR A 90 8.39 18.53 -3.53
CA THR A 90 8.45 18.96 -4.93
C THR A 90 8.65 17.80 -5.89
N ILE A 91 9.49 16.82 -5.53
CA ILE A 91 9.76 15.64 -6.35
C ILE A 91 8.49 14.79 -6.50
N ILE A 92 7.72 14.61 -5.42
CA ILE A 92 6.45 13.91 -5.47
C ILE A 92 5.45 14.66 -6.35
N GLN A 93 5.32 15.98 -6.16
CA GLN A 93 4.40 16.80 -6.95
C GLN A 93 4.74 16.75 -8.45
N GLU A 94 5.98 16.97 -8.82
CA GLU A 94 6.45 16.91 -10.20
C GLU A 94 6.24 15.52 -10.82
N SER A 95 6.47 14.44 -10.05
CA SER A 95 6.21 13.07 -10.50
C SER A 95 4.72 12.83 -10.75
N MET A 96 3.86 13.27 -9.84
CA MET A 96 2.42 13.13 -10.00
C MET A 96 1.86 13.99 -11.15
N GLU A 97 2.36 15.21 -11.32
CA GLU A 97 1.99 16.05 -12.46
C GLU A 97 2.39 15.42 -13.80
N LYS A 98 3.57 14.82 -13.86
CA LYS A 98 4.04 14.15 -15.10
C LYS A 98 3.19 12.91 -15.43
N VAL A 99 2.76 12.15 -14.42
CA VAL A 99 2.02 10.89 -14.62
C VAL A 99 0.52 11.11 -14.77
N LEU A 100 -0.09 12.01 -14.01
CA LEU A 100 -1.54 12.23 -13.94
C LEU A 100 -1.99 13.56 -14.54
N GLY A 101 -1.05 14.46 -14.83
CA GLY A 101 -1.34 15.82 -15.28
C GLY A 101 -1.47 16.83 -14.14
N PRO A 102 -1.42 18.16 -14.47
CA PRO A 102 -1.30 19.22 -13.46
C PRO A 102 -2.53 19.42 -12.57
N ASN A 103 -3.65 18.79 -12.90
CA ASN A 103 -4.90 18.92 -12.14
C ASN A 103 -5.22 17.68 -11.30
N TYR A 104 -4.22 16.83 -10.99
CA TYR A 104 -4.44 15.66 -10.16
C TYR A 104 -4.95 16.03 -8.77
N LYS A 105 -5.65 15.08 -8.13
CA LYS A 105 -6.22 15.26 -6.79
C LYS A 105 -5.91 14.06 -5.92
N ILE A 106 -5.64 14.31 -4.65
CA ILE A 106 -5.54 13.25 -3.66
C ILE A 106 -6.96 12.74 -3.36
N LEU A 107 -7.22 11.50 -3.71
CA LEU A 107 -8.51 10.86 -3.49
C LEU A 107 -8.70 10.40 -2.05
N LEU A 108 -7.66 9.76 -1.48
CA LEU A 108 -7.68 9.18 -0.16
C LEU A 108 -6.26 9.12 0.40
N LYS A 109 -6.13 9.36 1.69
CA LYS A 109 -4.91 9.14 2.47
C LYS A 109 -5.19 8.06 3.50
N LYS A 110 -4.26 7.12 3.68
CA LYS A 110 -4.37 6.06 4.69
C LYS A 110 -3.04 5.91 5.42
N PHE A 111 -3.11 5.63 6.71
CA PHE A 111 -1.98 5.10 7.45
C PHE A 111 -2.12 3.58 7.48
N ILE A 112 -1.14 2.86 6.95
CA ILE A 112 -1.21 1.40 6.77
C ILE A 112 -0.18 0.74 7.67
N VAL A 113 -0.60 -0.33 8.32
CA VAL A 113 0.22 -1.14 9.21
C VAL A 113 0.15 -2.60 8.76
N SER A 114 1.30 -3.18 8.47
CA SER A 114 1.45 -4.63 8.38
C SER A 114 1.55 -5.19 9.79
N VAL A 115 0.65 -6.09 10.16
CA VAL A 115 0.55 -6.61 11.51
C VAL A 115 1.35 -7.90 11.64
N PRO A 116 2.31 -7.98 12.59
CA PRO A 116 3.04 -9.22 12.85
C PRO A 116 2.09 -10.35 13.26
N LEU A 117 2.26 -11.54 12.68
CA LEU A 117 1.38 -12.70 12.93
C LEU A 117 1.29 -13.09 14.42
N GLN A 118 2.35 -12.86 15.20
CA GLN A 118 2.37 -13.16 16.62
C GLN A 118 1.47 -12.23 17.47
N TRP A 119 1.03 -11.07 16.92
CA TRP A 119 0.10 -10.19 17.64
C TRP A 119 -1.35 -10.63 17.46
N ILE A 120 -1.64 -11.38 16.39
CA ILE A 120 -3.00 -11.72 16.00
C ILE A 120 -3.50 -12.89 16.86
N PRO A 121 -4.60 -12.72 17.60
CA PRO A 121 -5.24 -13.80 18.34
C PRO A 121 -5.59 -15.00 17.45
N ASP A 122 -5.47 -16.20 17.97
CA ASP A 122 -5.70 -17.43 17.20
C ASP A 122 -7.11 -17.52 16.63
N TRP A 123 -8.11 -17.04 17.36
CA TRP A 123 -9.49 -17.02 16.88
C TRP A 123 -9.68 -16.15 15.63
N ILE A 124 -8.87 -15.06 15.47
CA ILE A 124 -8.90 -14.22 14.27
C ILE A 124 -8.18 -14.93 13.11
N LYS A 125 -7.07 -15.63 13.38
CA LYS A 125 -6.38 -16.43 12.36
C LYS A 125 -7.30 -17.50 11.78
N GLU A 126 -8.10 -18.15 12.63
CA GLU A 126 -9.09 -19.14 12.17
C GLU A 126 -10.25 -18.48 11.39
N ASP A 127 -10.75 -17.34 11.86
CA ASP A 127 -11.85 -16.61 11.20
C ASP A 127 -11.46 -16.04 9.84
N THR A 128 -10.19 -15.71 9.66
CA THR A 128 -9.63 -15.13 8.40
C THR A 128 -8.99 -16.16 7.48
N LYS A 129 -8.99 -17.43 7.85
CA LYS A 129 -8.37 -18.51 7.07
C LYS A 129 -9.01 -18.65 5.70
N GLY A 130 -8.19 -18.56 4.66
CA GLY A 130 -8.66 -18.68 3.27
C GLY A 130 -9.35 -17.42 2.70
N ILE A 131 -9.32 -16.31 3.43
CA ILE A 131 -9.78 -15.03 2.91
C ILE A 131 -8.66 -14.41 2.06
N ALA A 132 -8.96 -14.16 0.79
CA ALA A 132 -8.00 -13.70 -0.20
C ALA A 132 -7.43 -12.30 0.08
N LEU A 133 -8.17 -11.42 0.71
CA LEU A 133 -7.72 -10.08 1.07
C LEU A 133 -8.02 -9.82 2.55
N THR A 134 -7.03 -9.99 3.40
CA THR A 134 -7.24 -9.95 4.84
C THR A 134 -7.00 -8.56 5.42
N ASN A 135 -8.06 -7.76 5.42
CA ASN A 135 -8.14 -6.51 6.18
C ASN A 135 -8.62 -6.82 7.60
N LEU A 136 -7.81 -6.47 8.60
CA LEU A 136 -8.10 -6.71 10.01
C LEU A 136 -9.01 -5.66 10.66
N GLY A 137 -9.40 -4.61 9.96
CA GLY A 137 -10.22 -3.51 10.49
C GLY A 137 -11.43 -3.96 11.31
N PRO A 138 -12.20 -4.99 10.90
CA PRO A 138 -13.34 -5.49 11.67
C PRO A 138 -12.99 -6.03 13.07
N TYR A 139 -11.75 -6.44 13.29
CA TYR A 139 -11.27 -7.04 14.53
C TYR A 139 -10.55 -6.06 15.45
N ILE A 140 -10.34 -4.81 14.98
CA ILE A 140 -9.59 -3.78 15.69
C ILE A 140 -10.51 -3.06 16.69
N ARG A 141 -9.96 -2.75 17.86
CA ARG A 141 -10.66 -1.91 18.84
C ARG A 141 -11.04 -0.56 18.24
N PRO A 142 -12.24 -0.02 18.52
CA PRO A 142 -12.74 1.22 17.92
C PRO A 142 -11.81 2.41 18.06
N GLU A 143 -11.09 2.52 19.17
CA GLU A 143 -10.14 3.59 19.46
C GLU A 143 -8.91 3.60 18.53
N TYR A 144 -8.59 2.46 17.90
CA TYR A 144 -7.47 2.31 16.96
C TYR A 144 -7.92 2.14 15.50
N SER A 145 -9.22 2.20 15.23
CA SER A 145 -9.78 1.94 13.89
C SER A 145 -9.60 3.09 12.90
N ASP A 146 -8.77 4.08 13.21
CA ASP A 146 -8.44 5.21 12.33
C ASP A 146 -7.21 4.95 11.43
N MET A 147 -6.66 3.75 11.48
CA MET A 147 -5.62 3.23 10.59
C MET A 147 -6.11 1.97 9.88
N THR A 148 -5.39 1.56 8.85
CA THR A 148 -5.67 0.32 8.08
C THR A 148 -4.65 -0.75 8.46
N TYR A 149 -5.13 -1.95 8.77
CA TYR A 149 -4.31 -3.05 9.26
C TYR A 149 -4.46 -4.28 8.37
N PHE A 150 -3.33 -4.85 7.94
CA PHE A 150 -3.29 -6.08 7.14
C PHE A 150 -2.35 -7.11 7.73
N ILE A 151 -2.62 -8.40 7.50
CA ILE A 151 -1.68 -9.50 7.79
C ILE A 151 -0.97 -10.04 6.56
N GLY A 152 -1.45 -9.73 5.43
CA GLY A 152 -0.98 -10.14 4.12
C GLY A 152 -2.10 -9.88 3.16
N VAL A 153 -1.75 -9.64 1.92
CA VAL A 153 -2.70 -9.29 0.88
C VAL A 153 -2.34 -10.11 -0.33
N ASP A 154 -3.31 -10.88 -0.85
CA ASP A 154 -3.13 -11.58 -2.11
C ASP A 154 -2.96 -10.57 -3.24
N PHE A 155 -2.27 -10.96 -4.30
CA PHE A 155 -2.09 -10.11 -5.46
C PHE A 155 -3.42 -9.57 -5.97
N HIS A 156 -3.51 -8.26 -6.05
CA HIS A 156 -4.69 -7.56 -6.50
C HIS A 156 -4.32 -6.31 -7.31
N GLN A 157 -5.32 -5.72 -7.92
CA GLN A 157 -5.29 -4.40 -8.53
C GLN A 157 -6.07 -3.46 -7.60
N ASP A 158 -5.61 -2.23 -7.38
CA ASP A 158 -6.30 -1.25 -6.52
C ASP A 158 -7.72 -0.90 -6.99
N LEU A 159 -8.07 -1.32 -8.18
CA LEU A 159 -9.44 -1.20 -8.73
C LEU A 159 -10.51 -2.00 -7.98
N ILE A 160 -10.12 -2.90 -7.06
CA ILE A 160 -11.09 -3.65 -6.25
C ILE A 160 -12.02 -2.74 -5.44
N ASP A 161 -11.51 -1.59 -5.01
CA ASP A 161 -12.24 -0.60 -4.21
C ASP A 161 -13.14 0.31 -5.08
N TYR A 162 -13.08 0.19 -6.41
CA TYR A 162 -13.78 1.07 -7.35
C TYR A 162 -14.69 0.28 -8.29
N LYS A 163 -15.93 0.74 -8.42
CA LYS A 163 -16.88 0.12 -9.34
C LYS A 163 -16.55 0.41 -10.81
N GLU A 164 -15.94 1.57 -11.08
CA GLU A 164 -15.56 2.00 -12.42
C GLU A 164 -14.14 1.54 -12.73
N LYS A 165 -14.00 0.58 -13.64
CA LYS A 165 -12.72 -0.04 -14.02
C LYS A 165 -11.90 0.80 -15.02
N THR A 166 -12.26 2.05 -15.20
CA THR A 166 -11.55 3.02 -16.05
C THR A 166 -10.90 4.13 -15.23
N ALA A 167 -10.86 3.99 -13.91
CA ALA A 167 -10.28 4.99 -13.03
C ALA A 167 -8.79 5.20 -13.35
N ASN A 168 -8.42 6.44 -13.64
CA ASN A 168 -7.02 6.83 -13.83
C ASN A 168 -6.48 7.38 -12.51
N PHE A 169 -5.89 6.51 -11.70
CA PHE A 169 -5.20 6.90 -10.48
C PHE A 169 -3.94 6.06 -10.25
N VAL A 170 -3.10 6.55 -9.38
CA VAL A 170 -1.93 5.85 -8.86
C VAL A 170 -2.04 5.74 -7.35
N THR A 171 -1.48 4.67 -6.80
CA THR A 171 -1.26 4.53 -5.37
C THR A 171 0.18 4.88 -5.07
N LEU A 172 0.40 5.77 -4.09
CA LEU A 172 1.71 6.21 -3.67
C LEU A 172 1.94 5.76 -2.23
N TYR A 173 3.04 5.04 -2.00
CA TYR A 173 3.49 4.61 -0.68
C TYR A 173 4.73 5.37 -0.26
N VAL A 174 4.76 5.72 1.02
CA VAL A 174 5.92 6.26 1.72
C VAL A 174 6.28 5.33 2.86
N TYR A 175 7.50 4.83 2.87
CA TYR A 175 8.04 4.06 3.98
C TYR A 175 8.45 5.00 5.11
N LEU A 176 7.77 4.93 6.25
CA LEU A 176 8.10 5.72 7.43
C LEU A 176 9.18 5.08 8.29
N ASP A 177 9.47 3.80 8.07
CA ASP A 177 10.58 3.07 8.66
C ASP A 177 11.40 2.37 7.57
N ASP A 178 12.55 1.83 7.95
CA ASP A 178 13.32 0.96 7.06
C ASP A 178 12.52 -0.31 6.79
N VAL A 179 12.44 -0.72 5.53
CA VAL A 179 11.73 -1.94 5.11
C VAL A 179 12.71 -2.88 4.43
N ASP A 180 12.93 -4.03 5.01
CA ASP A 180 13.68 -5.15 4.44
C ASP A 180 12.76 -6.34 4.09
N VAL A 181 13.35 -7.44 3.64
CA VAL A 181 12.61 -8.64 3.20
C VAL A 181 11.78 -9.30 4.32
N ASN A 182 12.07 -9.02 5.59
CA ASN A 182 11.38 -9.59 6.74
C ASN A 182 10.26 -8.67 7.29
N MET A 183 10.13 -7.46 6.76
CA MET A 183 9.22 -6.44 7.26
C MET A 183 7.96 -6.28 6.39
N SER A 184 7.51 -7.35 5.75
CA SER A 184 6.36 -7.37 4.84
C SER A 184 6.47 -6.29 3.75
N PRO A 185 7.53 -6.31 2.94
CA PRO A 185 7.72 -5.36 1.87
C PRO A 185 6.59 -5.45 0.84
N LEU A 186 6.34 -4.36 0.15
CA LEU A 186 5.50 -4.37 -1.04
C LEU A 186 6.12 -5.26 -2.11
N VAL A 187 5.33 -6.13 -2.72
CA VAL A 187 5.73 -6.94 -3.87
C VAL A 187 4.89 -6.51 -5.06
N LEU A 188 5.54 -6.14 -6.15
CA LEU A 188 4.91 -5.71 -7.39
C LEU A 188 5.21 -6.70 -8.52
N SER A 189 4.29 -6.79 -9.46
CA SER A 189 4.47 -7.54 -10.70
C SER A 189 4.68 -6.55 -11.86
N PRO A 190 5.93 -6.29 -12.27
CA PRO A 190 6.23 -5.39 -13.37
C PRO A 190 5.46 -5.78 -14.64
N ARG A 191 4.98 -4.80 -15.41
CA ARG A 191 4.24 -4.96 -16.66
C ARG A 191 2.85 -5.59 -16.55
N SER A 192 2.43 -6.07 -15.38
CA SER A 192 1.11 -6.68 -15.21
C SER A 192 -0.06 -5.73 -15.56
N HIS A 193 0.16 -4.43 -15.45
CA HIS A 193 -0.83 -3.40 -15.81
C HIS A 193 -1.26 -3.44 -17.29
N ILE A 194 -0.45 -4.01 -18.20
CA ILE A 194 -0.79 -4.12 -19.64
C ILE A 194 -1.99 -5.02 -19.89
N PHE A 195 -2.38 -5.85 -18.93
CA PHE A 195 -3.59 -6.66 -19.00
C PHE A 195 -4.86 -5.83 -18.76
N GLY A 196 -4.70 -4.60 -18.25
CA GLY A 196 -5.81 -3.72 -17.87
C GLY A 196 -6.57 -4.24 -16.65
N ALA A 197 -7.79 -3.73 -16.47
CA ALA A 197 -8.64 -4.10 -15.35
C ALA A 197 -9.16 -5.53 -15.47
N ASP A 198 -9.11 -6.26 -14.38
CA ASP A 198 -9.77 -7.55 -14.22
C ASP A 198 -10.50 -7.62 -12.87
N THR A 199 -11.35 -8.63 -12.70
CA THR A 199 -12.13 -8.79 -11.47
C THR A 199 -11.39 -9.62 -10.45
N PHE A 200 -11.37 -9.12 -9.22
CA PHE A 200 -10.85 -9.85 -8.05
C PHE A 200 -11.84 -10.96 -7.61
N PRO A 201 -11.39 -12.10 -7.07
CA PRO A 201 -10.00 -12.52 -7.01
C PRO A 201 -9.41 -12.83 -8.40
N HIS A 202 -8.11 -12.56 -8.55
CA HIS A 202 -7.40 -12.86 -9.78
C HIS A 202 -7.01 -14.34 -9.85
N ASN A 203 -6.98 -14.91 -11.05
CA ASN A 203 -6.49 -16.28 -11.27
C ASN A 203 -4.97 -16.24 -11.44
N ILE A 204 -4.26 -16.35 -10.32
CA ILE A 204 -2.81 -16.26 -10.22
C ILE A 204 -2.26 -17.54 -9.57
N SER A 205 -1.22 -18.10 -10.16
CA SER A 205 -0.35 -19.09 -9.54
C SER A 205 1.05 -18.53 -9.36
N ILE A 206 1.62 -18.73 -8.16
CA ILE A 206 2.98 -18.32 -7.83
C ILE A 206 3.91 -19.46 -8.17
N SER A 207 5.06 -19.16 -8.81
CA SER A 207 6.10 -20.14 -9.10
C SER A 207 6.72 -20.71 -7.82
N ASP A 208 7.27 -21.92 -7.89
CA ASP A 208 7.88 -22.61 -6.74
C ASP A 208 9.04 -21.82 -6.11
N ASP A 209 9.79 -21.08 -6.93
CA ASP A 209 10.88 -20.20 -6.50
C ASP A 209 10.41 -18.85 -5.98
N GLN A 210 9.09 -18.58 -6.02
CA GLN A 210 8.44 -17.33 -5.60
C GLN A 210 8.95 -16.06 -6.32
N ASN A 211 9.58 -16.22 -7.49
CA ASN A 211 10.15 -15.11 -8.25
C ASN A 211 9.24 -14.63 -9.39
N SER A 212 8.17 -15.36 -9.66
CA SER A 212 7.22 -15.04 -10.73
C SER A 212 5.80 -15.51 -10.43
N ILE A 213 4.86 -14.92 -11.14
CA ILE A 213 3.47 -15.35 -11.18
C ILE A 213 3.06 -15.70 -12.60
N GLU A 214 2.20 -16.70 -12.74
CA GLU A 214 1.41 -16.91 -13.96
C GLU A 214 0.03 -16.30 -13.72
N TYR A 215 -0.31 -15.31 -14.52
CA TYR A 215 -1.60 -14.61 -14.43
C TYR A 215 -2.48 -14.96 -15.61
N ASN A 216 -3.63 -15.56 -15.32
CA ASN A 216 -4.65 -15.91 -16.28
C ASN A 216 -5.85 -14.97 -16.10
N ASN A 217 -5.99 -13.97 -16.96
CA ASN A 217 -7.10 -13.04 -16.83
C ASN A 217 -8.42 -13.65 -17.36
N LYS A 218 -9.55 -13.09 -16.95
CA LYS A 218 -10.88 -13.58 -17.35
C LYS A 218 -11.20 -13.39 -18.84
N LYS A 219 -10.33 -12.72 -19.59
CA LYS A 219 -10.43 -12.59 -21.06
C LYS A 219 -9.65 -13.67 -21.79
N GLY A 220 -9.10 -14.65 -21.09
CA GLY A 220 -8.35 -15.78 -21.65
C GLY A 220 -6.90 -15.47 -22.05
N ARG A 221 -6.34 -14.35 -21.61
CA ARG A 221 -4.90 -14.09 -21.75
C ARG A 221 -4.16 -14.71 -20.56
N SER A 222 -3.06 -15.40 -20.85
CA SER A 222 -2.15 -15.93 -19.86
C SER A 222 -0.75 -15.38 -20.15
N GLU A 223 -0.06 -14.95 -19.10
CA GLU A 223 1.33 -14.50 -19.19
C GLU A 223 2.04 -14.70 -17.86
N LYS A 224 3.32 -14.99 -17.95
CA LYS A 224 4.21 -15.06 -16.80
C LYS A 224 4.85 -13.69 -16.55
N PHE A 225 4.71 -13.20 -15.33
CA PHE A 225 5.32 -11.96 -14.86
C PHE A 225 6.31 -12.23 -13.75
N GLU A 226 7.43 -11.52 -13.77
CA GLU A 226 8.38 -11.52 -12.65
C GLU A 226 7.78 -10.77 -11.45
N LEU A 227 8.29 -11.12 -10.27
CA LEU A 227 7.96 -10.40 -9.03
C LEU A 227 9.12 -9.52 -8.62
N LYS A 228 8.82 -8.35 -8.15
CA LYS A 228 9.78 -7.42 -7.60
C LYS A 228 9.40 -7.02 -6.19
N THR A 229 10.25 -7.40 -5.24
CA THR A 229 10.16 -6.98 -3.85
C THR A 229 10.73 -5.58 -3.69
N ILE A 230 9.93 -4.66 -3.16
CA ILE A 230 10.31 -3.27 -2.95
C ILE A 230 10.79 -3.09 -1.52
N ILE A 231 12.09 -3.06 -1.34
CA ILE A 231 12.74 -2.75 -0.06
C ILE A 231 13.25 -1.30 -0.09
N GLY A 232 13.43 -0.70 1.07
CA GLY A 232 13.93 0.68 1.09
C GLY A 232 14.16 1.23 2.49
N LYS A 233 14.89 2.33 2.56
CA LYS A 233 15.09 3.11 3.76
C LYS A 233 13.87 3.97 4.06
N LYS A 234 13.70 4.37 5.33
CA LYS A 234 12.69 5.37 5.72
C LYS A 234 12.80 6.61 4.83
N GLY A 235 11.67 7.10 4.38
CA GLY A 235 11.60 8.19 3.39
C GLY A 235 11.58 7.73 1.94
N SER A 236 11.69 6.42 1.67
CA SER A 236 11.51 5.88 0.31
C SER A 236 10.07 6.04 -0.15
N VAL A 237 9.92 6.49 -1.39
CA VAL A 237 8.63 6.72 -2.04
C VAL A 237 8.52 5.81 -3.25
N ASN A 238 7.41 5.11 -3.34
CA ASN A 238 7.08 4.22 -4.46
C ASN A 238 5.65 4.49 -4.90
N PHE A 239 5.37 4.37 -6.19
CA PHE A 239 4.00 4.46 -6.67
C PHE A 239 3.76 3.56 -7.88
N TRP A 240 2.51 3.17 -8.08
CA TRP A 240 2.11 2.26 -9.16
C TRP A 240 0.73 2.61 -9.70
N THR A 241 0.44 2.13 -10.92
CA THR A 241 -0.88 2.32 -11.53
C THR A 241 -1.92 1.44 -10.84
N ALA A 242 -3.17 1.87 -10.86
CA ALA A 242 -4.31 1.11 -10.35
C ALA A 242 -4.45 -0.30 -10.96
N PHE A 243 -3.78 -0.56 -12.09
CA PHE A 243 -3.83 -1.83 -12.80
C PHE A 243 -2.66 -2.76 -12.51
N THR A 244 -1.62 -2.29 -11.83
CA THR A 244 -0.45 -3.10 -11.47
C THR A 244 -0.85 -4.11 -10.38
N LEU A 245 -0.55 -5.38 -10.60
CA LEU A 245 -0.69 -6.41 -9.58
C LEU A 245 0.36 -6.22 -8.49
N HIS A 246 -0.06 -6.26 -7.24
CA HIS A 246 0.80 -6.06 -6.07
C HIS A 246 0.25 -6.75 -4.83
#